data_ed3c1a0c3a1093409ce0fb611e91ddf5
#
_entry.id   ed3c1a0c3a1093409ce0fb611e91ddf5
#
_cell.length_a   1.000
_cell.length_b   1.000
_cell.length_c   1.000
_cell.angle_alpha   90.00
_cell.angle_beta   90.00
_cell.angle_gamma   90.00
#
_symmetry.space_group_name_H-M   'P 1'
#
loop_
_entity.id
_entity.type
_entity.pdbx_description
1 polymer ?
#
loop_
_entity_poly.entity_id
_entity_poly.type
_entity_poly.pdbx_seq_one_letter_code
_entity_poly.pdbx_strand_id
1 'polypeptide(L)'
;MNLRCSQLLKMGYFALLALLLSACVSQKENKNLTWYQHQVIEQLVLETDSSYRVQIGIMAATFWLDNQDGQLTKKLKLLQQSYTQRNKVNVAVQQGTNKIIRVTKSE
;
A
#
# COMPACT_ATOMS: atom_id res chain seq x y z
N MET A 1 49.64 -14.18 -9.39
CA MET A 1 49.28 -12.86 -9.85
C MET A 1 47.81 -12.75 -10.21
N ASN A 2 47.27 -13.75 -10.88
CA ASN A 2 45.88 -13.74 -11.28
C ASN A 2 44.92 -13.76 -10.07
N LEU A 3 45.39 -14.20 -8.92
CA LEU A 3 44.56 -14.25 -7.71
C LEU A 3 44.10 -12.86 -7.26
N ARG A 4 44.88 -11.84 -7.49
CA ARG A 4 44.51 -10.48 -7.08
C ARG A 4 43.35 -9.95 -7.87
N CYS A 5 43.30 -10.22 -9.15
CA CYS A 5 42.18 -9.79 -9.98
C CYS A 5 40.89 -10.49 -9.58
N SER A 6 40.94 -11.76 -9.24
CA SER A 6 39.75 -12.48 -8.84
C SER A 6 39.25 -12.01 -7.47
N GLN A 7 40.14 -11.59 -6.59
CA GLN A 7 39.76 -11.03 -5.31
C GLN A 7 39.03 -9.69 -5.46
N LEU A 8 39.49 -8.86 -6.35
CA LEU A 8 38.83 -7.58 -6.62
C LEU A 8 37.43 -7.77 -7.19
N LEU A 9 37.30 -8.76 -8.07
CA LEU A 9 35.99 -9.11 -8.60
C LEU A 9 35.04 -9.57 -7.53
N LYS A 10 35.54 -10.38 -6.60
CA LYS A 10 34.70 -10.84 -5.48
C LYS A 10 34.19 -9.70 -4.63
N MET A 11 35.01 -8.69 -4.40
CA MET A 11 34.58 -7.52 -3.65
C MET A 11 33.45 -6.78 -4.34
N GLY A 12 33.50 -6.70 -5.67
CA GLY A 12 32.44 -6.08 -6.44
C GLY A 12 31.11 -6.82 -6.28
N TYR A 13 31.16 -8.13 -6.25
CA TYR A 13 29.95 -8.94 -6.06
C TYR A 13 29.33 -8.73 -4.69
N PHE A 14 30.12 -8.58 -3.67
CA PHE A 14 29.58 -8.33 -2.33
C PHE A 14 28.84 -7.00 -2.26
N ALA A 15 29.35 -5.98 -2.90
CA ALA A 15 28.68 -4.68 -2.93
C ALA A 15 27.33 -4.78 -3.64
N LEU A 16 27.27 -5.50 -4.75
CA LEU A 16 26.02 -5.71 -5.48
C LEU A 16 25.01 -6.49 -4.66
N LEU A 17 25.44 -7.52 -3.96
CA LEU A 17 24.56 -8.30 -3.09
C LEU A 17 23.97 -7.44 -1.97
N ALA A 18 24.76 -6.56 -1.38
CA ALA A 18 24.27 -5.67 -0.35
C ALA A 18 23.16 -4.76 -0.87
N LEU A 19 23.30 -4.24 -2.07
CA LEU A 19 22.27 -3.41 -2.68
C LEU A 19 20.99 -4.19 -2.95
N LEU A 20 21.11 -5.42 -3.40
CA LEU A 20 19.96 -6.28 -3.64
C LEU A 20 19.22 -6.58 -2.35
N LEU A 21 19.93 -6.82 -1.27
CA LEU A 21 19.32 -7.06 0.04
C LEU A 21 18.53 -5.85 0.52
N SER A 22 19.04 -4.65 0.28
CA SER A 22 18.32 -3.43 0.64
C SER A 22 17.00 -3.31 -0.12
N ALA A 23 17.00 -3.66 -1.40
CA ALA A 23 15.79 -3.66 -2.21
C ALA A 23 14.77 -4.68 -1.69
N CYS A 24 15.24 -5.85 -1.24
CA CYS A 24 14.35 -6.86 -0.68
C CYS A 24 13.69 -6.37 0.61
N VAL A 25 14.39 -5.63 1.43
CA VAL A 25 13.83 -5.08 2.67
C VAL A 25 12.68 -4.11 2.36
N SER A 26 12.83 -3.29 1.33
CA SER A 26 11.76 -2.38 0.91
C SER A 26 10.51 -3.13 0.49
N GLN A 27 10.66 -4.27 -0.14
CA GLN A 27 9.53 -5.08 -0.60
C GLN A 27 8.79 -5.78 0.54
N LYS A 28 9.43 -5.96 1.70
CA LYS A 28 8.77 -6.59 2.85
C LYS A 28 7.57 -5.80 3.33
N GLU A 29 7.60 -4.49 3.25
CA GLU A 29 6.47 -3.66 3.66
C GLU A 29 5.24 -3.92 2.82
N ASN A 30 5.43 -4.21 1.54
CA ASN A 30 4.32 -4.48 0.62
C ASN A 30 3.69 -5.85 0.82
N LYS A 31 4.39 -6.79 1.46
CA LYS A 31 3.87 -8.14 1.69
C LYS A 31 2.77 -8.19 2.74
N ASN A 32 2.65 -7.14 3.55
CA ASN A 32 1.66 -7.06 4.61
C ASN A 32 0.37 -6.41 4.16
N LEU A 33 0.19 -6.21 2.87
CA LEU A 33 -1.00 -5.58 2.33
C LEU A 33 -1.90 -6.59 1.65
N THR A 34 -3.19 -6.47 1.91
CA THR A 34 -4.22 -7.21 1.19
C THR A 34 -4.90 -6.26 0.22
N TRP A 35 -4.91 -6.59 -1.06
CA TRP A 35 -5.50 -5.76 -2.10
C TRP A 35 -6.91 -6.22 -2.43
N TYR A 36 -7.84 -5.27 -2.41
CA TYR A 36 -9.18 -5.45 -2.91
C TYR A 36 -9.30 -4.64 -4.21
N GLN A 37 -9.36 -5.33 -5.33
CA GLN A 37 -9.31 -4.69 -6.64
C GLN A 37 -10.70 -4.53 -7.23
N HIS A 38 -10.88 -3.49 -8.05
CA HIS A 38 -12.12 -3.21 -8.79
C HIS A 38 -13.33 -3.08 -7.87
N GLN A 39 -13.17 -2.38 -6.76
CA GLN A 39 -14.23 -2.22 -5.78
C GLN A 39 -14.84 -0.82 -5.86
N VAL A 40 -16.12 -0.73 -5.54
CA VAL A 40 -16.82 0.54 -5.39
C VAL A 40 -17.01 0.79 -3.89
N ILE A 41 -16.77 2.01 -3.47
CA ILE A 41 -16.93 2.39 -2.07
C ILE A 41 -18.42 2.62 -1.80
N GLU A 42 -18.98 1.88 -0.87
CA GLU A 42 -20.40 1.94 -0.53
C GLU A 42 -20.71 2.89 0.60
N GLN A 43 -19.76 3.12 1.50
CA GLN A 43 -19.91 4.10 2.57
C GLN A 43 -18.56 4.77 2.86
N LEU A 44 -18.63 6.07 3.16
CA LEU A 44 -17.47 6.86 3.54
C LEU A 44 -17.94 7.89 4.57
N VAL A 45 -17.63 7.66 5.84
CA VAL A 45 -18.14 8.48 6.94
C VAL A 45 -16.99 8.87 7.85
N LEU A 46 -16.91 10.16 8.19
CA LEU A 46 -16.00 10.61 9.23
C LEU A 46 -16.58 10.19 10.58
N GLU A 47 -15.99 9.14 11.15
CA GLU A 47 -16.50 8.56 12.39
C GLU A 47 -16.05 9.35 13.62
N THR A 48 -14.77 9.74 13.61
CA THR A 48 -14.19 10.55 14.68
C THR A 48 -13.28 11.59 14.02
N ASP A 49 -12.75 12.51 14.83
CA ASP A 49 -11.79 13.49 14.30
C ASP A 49 -10.51 12.83 13.78
N SER A 50 -10.29 11.55 14.06
CA SER A 50 -9.06 10.85 13.73
C SER A 50 -9.19 9.80 12.64
N SER A 51 -10.41 9.41 12.23
CA SER A 51 -10.52 8.35 11.23
C SER A 51 -11.83 8.38 10.47
N TYR A 52 -11.76 7.91 9.22
CA TYR A 52 -12.91 7.71 8.35
C TYR A 52 -13.26 6.23 8.32
N ARG A 53 -14.56 5.94 8.46
CA ARG A 53 -15.07 4.60 8.28
C ARG A 53 -15.43 4.38 6.82
N VAL A 54 -14.94 3.29 6.24
CA VAL A 54 -15.10 2.98 4.84
C VAL A 54 -15.69 1.59 4.67
N GLN A 55 -16.73 1.48 3.87
CA GLN A 55 -17.26 0.18 3.44
C GLN A 55 -16.86 -0.05 1.99
N ILE A 56 -16.17 -1.15 1.75
CA ILE A 56 -15.66 -1.52 0.44
C ILE A 56 -16.58 -2.58 -0.16
N GLY A 57 -17.29 -2.20 -1.24
CA GLY A 57 -18.18 -3.13 -1.91
C GLY A 57 -19.24 -3.72 -0.98
N ILE A 58 -19.54 -4.98 -1.18
CA ILE A 58 -20.54 -5.70 -0.38
C ILE A 58 -19.94 -6.36 0.85
N MET A 59 -18.68 -6.09 1.16
CA MET A 59 -18.01 -6.69 2.30
C MET A 59 -18.60 -6.18 3.60
N ALA A 60 -18.86 -7.10 4.54
CA ALA A 60 -19.42 -6.75 5.84
C ALA A 60 -18.40 -6.08 6.76
N ALA A 61 -17.11 -6.22 6.47
CA ALA A 61 -16.06 -5.67 7.31
C ALA A 61 -16.00 -4.15 7.21
N THR A 62 -15.65 -3.50 8.30
CA THR A 62 -15.43 -2.07 8.36
C THR A 62 -13.94 -1.79 8.19
N PHE A 63 -13.62 -0.85 7.31
CA PHE A 63 -12.25 -0.44 7.06
C PHE A 63 -12.05 1.00 7.54
N TRP A 64 -10.81 1.36 7.87
CA TRP A 64 -10.50 2.64 8.47
C TRP A 64 -9.41 3.36 7.71
N LEU A 65 -9.63 4.64 7.44
CA LEU A 65 -8.61 5.53 6.88
C LEU A 65 -8.22 6.53 7.97
N ASP A 66 -6.94 6.51 8.35
CA ASP A 66 -6.42 7.38 9.40
C ASP A 66 -6.37 8.82 8.91
N ASN A 67 -6.93 9.75 9.69
CA ASN A 67 -6.91 11.18 9.39
C ASN A 67 -5.50 11.77 9.41
N GLN A 68 -4.55 11.08 10.02
CA GLN A 68 -3.16 11.52 10.10
C GLN A 68 -2.29 10.95 8.97
N ASP A 69 -2.89 10.26 8.02
CA ASP A 69 -2.17 9.73 6.88
C ASP A 69 -1.56 10.88 6.06
N GLY A 70 -0.27 10.75 5.70
CA GLY A 70 0.44 11.79 4.96
C GLY A 70 -0.12 12.06 3.57
N GLN A 71 -0.89 11.11 3.02
CA GLN A 71 -1.52 11.25 1.71
C GLN A 71 -3.05 11.21 1.82
N LEU A 72 -3.58 11.65 2.93
CA LEU A 72 -5.01 11.60 3.22
C LEU A 72 -5.84 12.25 2.12
N THR A 73 -5.48 13.46 1.70
CA THR A 73 -6.26 14.20 0.69
C THR A 73 -6.39 13.42 -0.60
N LYS A 74 -5.31 12.82 -1.06
CA LYS A 74 -5.29 12.04 -2.29
C LYS A 74 -6.13 10.77 -2.17
N LYS A 75 -5.96 10.05 -1.08
CA LYS A 75 -6.73 8.83 -0.82
C LYS A 75 -8.21 9.14 -0.67
N LEU A 76 -8.52 10.16 0.10
CA LEU A 76 -9.90 10.55 0.35
C LEU A 76 -10.61 10.98 -0.94
N LYS A 77 -9.91 11.70 -1.81
CA LYS A 77 -10.47 12.10 -3.10
C LYS A 77 -10.87 10.88 -3.94
N LEU A 78 -10.02 9.88 -4.01
CA LEU A 78 -10.31 8.65 -4.77
C LEU A 78 -11.49 7.89 -4.16
N LEU A 79 -11.53 7.80 -2.83
CA LEU A 79 -12.63 7.15 -2.14
C LEU A 79 -13.95 7.89 -2.34
N GLN A 80 -13.92 9.22 -2.29
CA GLN A 80 -15.12 10.04 -2.51
C GLN A 80 -15.62 9.92 -3.95
N GLN A 81 -14.72 9.92 -4.92
CA GLN A 81 -15.11 9.74 -6.31
C GLN A 81 -15.74 8.37 -6.54
N SER A 82 -15.21 7.34 -5.91
CA SER A 82 -15.81 6.01 -5.98
C SER A 82 -17.20 6.00 -5.36
N TYR A 83 -17.33 6.62 -4.20
CA TYR A 83 -18.60 6.65 -3.47
C TYR A 83 -19.69 7.42 -4.22
N THR A 84 -19.36 8.57 -4.78
CA THR A 84 -20.35 9.43 -5.43
C THR A 84 -20.58 9.08 -6.89
N GLN A 85 -19.55 8.70 -7.62
CA GLN A 85 -19.62 8.44 -9.06
C GLN A 85 -19.59 6.98 -9.42
N ARG A 86 -19.49 6.09 -8.42
CA ARG A 86 -19.43 4.64 -8.60
C ARG A 86 -18.22 4.19 -9.41
N ASN A 87 -17.16 4.97 -9.39
CA ASN A 87 -15.89 4.60 -10.01
C ASN A 87 -15.23 3.48 -9.22
N LYS A 88 -14.62 2.53 -9.93
CA LYS A 88 -13.92 1.42 -9.27
C LYS A 88 -12.54 1.86 -8.82
N VAL A 89 -12.16 1.42 -7.64
CA VAL A 89 -10.84 1.70 -7.06
C VAL A 89 -10.22 0.40 -6.55
N ASN A 90 -8.91 0.43 -6.39
CA ASN A 90 -8.17 -0.64 -5.73
C ASN A 90 -7.75 -0.14 -4.36
N VAL A 91 -8.05 -0.92 -3.32
CA VAL A 91 -7.73 -0.54 -1.95
C VAL A 91 -6.81 -1.59 -1.35
N ALA A 92 -5.71 -1.14 -0.77
CA ALA A 92 -4.79 -2.01 -0.04
C ALA A 92 -4.93 -1.75 1.45
N VAL A 93 -5.12 -2.82 2.19
CA VAL A 93 -5.38 -2.80 3.61
C VAL A 93 -4.26 -3.56 4.32
N GLN A 94 -3.82 -3.05 5.46
CA GLN A 94 -2.82 -3.73 6.26
C GLN A 94 -3.37 -5.06 6.78
N GLN A 95 -2.62 -6.13 6.52
CA GLN A 95 -3.01 -7.47 6.90
C GLN A 95 -3.11 -7.59 8.43
N GLY A 96 -4.18 -8.23 8.91
CA GLY A 96 -4.41 -8.36 10.34
C GLY A 96 -5.11 -7.17 10.98
N THR A 97 -5.25 -6.07 10.26
CA THR A 97 -6.05 -4.92 10.66
C THR A 97 -6.90 -4.50 9.46
N ASN A 98 -7.87 -3.64 9.66
CA ASN A 98 -8.65 -3.12 8.55
C ASN A 98 -8.26 -1.68 8.20
N LYS A 99 -6.98 -1.37 8.42
CA LYS A 99 -6.46 -0.04 8.14
C LYS A 99 -6.10 0.10 6.66
N ILE A 100 -6.65 1.10 6.02
CA ILE A 100 -6.37 1.39 4.61
C ILE A 100 -5.01 2.04 4.49
N ILE A 101 -4.13 1.44 3.69
CA ILE A 101 -2.77 1.92 3.48
C ILE A 101 -2.63 2.60 2.13
N ARG A 102 -3.26 2.06 1.08
CA ARG A 102 -3.18 2.62 -0.27
C ARG A 102 -4.52 2.59 -0.95
N VAL A 103 -4.75 3.59 -1.79
CA VAL A 103 -5.91 3.64 -2.67
C VAL A 103 -5.42 4.06 -4.04
N THR A 104 -5.77 3.30 -5.07
CA THR A 104 -5.41 3.62 -6.44
C THR A 104 -6.65 3.54 -7.32
N LYS A 105 -6.58 4.24 -8.44
CA LYS A 105 -7.66 4.20 -9.41
C LYS A 105 -7.64 2.86 -10.15
N SER A 106 -8.80 2.25 -10.31
CA SER A 106 -8.93 1.02 -11.08
C SER A 106 -9.23 1.37 -12.54
N GLU A 107 -8.53 0.71 -13.43
CA GLU A 107 -8.74 0.87 -14.87
C GLU A 107 -9.53 -0.27 -15.48
#